data_586e375d22abc4e5f0e6e34a0cd5b70d
#
_entry.id   586e375d22abc4e5f0e6e34a0cd5b70d
#
_cell.length_a   1.000
_cell.length_b   1.000
_cell.length_c   1.000
_cell.angle_alpha   90.00
_cell.angle_beta   90.00
_cell.angle_gamma   90.00
#
_symmetry.space_group_name_H-M   'P 1'
#
loop_
_entity.id
_entity.type
_entity.pdbx_description
1 polymer ?
#
loop_
_entity_poly.entity_id
_entity_poly.type
_entity_poly.pdbx_seq_one_letter_code
_entity_poly.pdbx_strand_id
1 'polypeptide(L)'
;MDLKRAVISDCNKYRYELHRTWDEKKKKVLFIMLNPSTADGMKDDLTTIRCINFAKKWGYGGIMIGNIYPFRAKRPKDLRKWLKNYGDLYNASEYDYNISHLHDMILKADLVVCAWGGNHPGIPDFLEIGEYPLKKLHYLELCNDGITPKHPLGNLSKDLTPKRHKLNTNVFG
;
A
#
# COMPACT_ATOMS: atom_id res chain seq x y z
N MET A 1 21.38 -4.93 10.72
CA MET A 1 21.06 -3.53 11.11
C MET A 1 19.72 -3.18 10.49
N ASP A 2 18.75 -2.72 11.28
CA ASP A 2 17.42 -2.43 10.73
C ASP A 2 17.48 -1.13 9.92
N LEU A 3 17.35 -1.25 8.59
CA LEU A 3 17.31 -0.12 7.69
C LEU A 3 15.90 0.46 7.61
N LYS A 4 15.76 1.74 7.97
CA LYS A 4 14.51 2.51 7.85
C LYS A 4 14.71 3.62 6.81
N ARG A 5 13.78 3.72 5.85
CA ARG A 5 13.77 4.74 4.80
C ARG A 5 12.35 5.18 4.50
N ALA A 6 12.17 6.44 4.14
CA ALA A 6 10.96 6.97 3.53
C ALA A 6 11.31 7.94 2.39
N VAL A 7 10.46 7.99 1.36
CA VAL A 7 10.49 9.03 0.33
C VAL A 7 9.30 9.93 0.58
N ILE A 8 9.59 11.17 0.96
CA ILE A 8 8.60 12.18 1.35
C ILE A 8 8.90 13.45 0.56
N SER A 9 7.87 14.16 0.13
CA SER A 9 8.03 15.45 -0.57
C SER A 9 8.68 16.50 0.33
N ASP A 10 9.34 17.49 -0.27
CA ASP A 10 10.00 18.61 0.46
C ASP A 10 9.01 19.38 1.34
N CYS A 11 7.76 19.51 0.89
CA CYS A 11 6.69 20.15 1.69
C CYS A 11 6.14 19.27 2.81
N ASN A 12 6.62 18.04 2.99
CA ASN A 12 6.18 17.05 3.96
C ASN A 12 4.69 16.65 3.91
N LYS A 13 3.96 17.04 2.86
CA LYS A 13 2.53 16.71 2.71
C LYS A 13 2.30 15.35 2.08
N TYR A 14 3.27 14.83 1.32
CA TYR A 14 3.15 13.59 0.56
C TYR A 14 4.22 12.58 0.98
N ARG A 15 3.88 11.31 1.00
CA ARG A 15 4.81 10.20 1.18
C ARG A 15 4.56 9.17 0.09
N TYR A 16 5.57 8.89 -0.71
CA TYR A 16 5.51 7.96 -1.84
C TYR A 16 5.93 6.55 -1.44
N GLU A 17 6.96 6.45 -0.60
CA GLU A 17 7.51 5.15 -0.17
C GLU A 17 7.80 5.13 1.33
N LEU A 18 7.64 3.95 1.95
CA LEU A 18 8.14 3.64 3.28
C LEU A 18 8.79 2.26 3.24
N HIS A 19 10.02 2.15 3.74
CA HIS A 19 10.77 0.90 3.75
C HIS A 19 11.22 0.55 5.15
N ARG A 20 11.15 -0.75 5.49
CA ARG A 20 11.72 -1.36 6.69
C ARG A 20 12.39 -2.66 6.32
N THR A 21 13.68 -2.78 6.55
CA THR A 21 14.44 -3.99 6.22
C THR A 21 15.20 -4.44 7.46
N TRP A 22 15.02 -5.68 7.86
CA TRP A 22 15.69 -6.33 8.99
C TRP A 22 16.60 -7.49 8.56
N ASP A 23 16.43 -7.98 7.33
CA ASP A 23 17.29 -8.98 6.71
C ASP A 23 17.35 -8.73 5.19
N GLU A 24 18.48 -8.19 4.73
CA GLU A 24 18.66 -7.83 3.31
C GLU A 24 18.76 -9.04 2.38
N LYS A 25 19.11 -10.22 2.93
CA LYS A 25 19.24 -11.46 2.14
C LYS A 25 17.90 -12.11 1.83
N LYS A 26 16.86 -11.72 2.53
CA LYS A 26 15.51 -12.25 2.35
C LYS A 26 14.64 -11.36 1.46
N LYS A 27 13.61 -11.98 0.92
CA LYS A 27 12.57 -11.38 0.11
C LYS A 27 11.82 -10.28 0.84
N LYS A 28 11.17 -9.37 0.10
CA LYS A 28 10.41 -8.23 0.62
C LYS A 28 8.95 -8.26 0.21
N VAL A 29 8.08 -7.80 1.11
CA VAL A 29 6.63 -7.64 0.88
C VAL A 29 6.32 -6.18 0.64
N LEU A 30 5.54 -5.88 -0.40
CA LEU A 30 4.89 -4.59 -0.58
C LEU A 30 3.47 -4.66 -0.02
N PHE A 31 3.10 -3.71 0.84
CA PHE A 31 1.72 -3.45 1.21
C PHE A 31 1.23 -2.20 0.47
N ILE A 32 0.12 -2.32 -0.27
CA ILE A 32 -0.56 -1.19 -0.92
C ILE A 32 -1.77 -0.81 -0.08
N MET A 33 -1.74 0.39 0.50
CA MET A 33 -2.79 0.91 1.38
C MET A 33 -3.44 2.17 0.81
N LEU A 34 -4.38 2.78 1.53
CA LEU A 34 -5.15 3.92 1.03
C LEU A 34 -4.32 5.20 0.95
N ASN A 35 -3.83 5.66 2.10
CA ASN A 35 -3.03 6.88 2.22
C ASN A 35 -2.06 6.80 3.41
N PRO A 36 -0.95 7.55 3.38
CA PRO A 36 -0.01 7.61 4.49
C PRO A 36 -0.60 8.27 5.73
N SER A 37 -0.22 7.78 6.92
CA SER A 37 -0.51 8.40 8.20
C SER A 37 0.74 9.11 8.75
N THR A 38 1.27 8.67 9.88
CA THR A 38 2.35 9.36 10.62
C THR A 38 3.71 8.73 10.50
N ALA A 39 3.81 7.48 10.03
CA ALA A 39 5.10 6.82 9.86
C ALA A 39 5.99 7.58 8.85
N ASP A 40 7.26 7.66 9.16
CA ASP A 40 8.28 8.33 8.36
C ASP A 40 9.59 7.52 8.34
N GLY A 41 10.70 8.16 7.99
CA GLY A 41 12.02 7.53 7.96
C GLY A 41 12.50 7.02 9.32
N MET A 42 11.94 7.48 10.44
CA MET A 42 12.40 7.15 11.81
C MET A 42 11.33 6.43 12.64
N LYS A 43 10.08 6.85 12.54
CA LYS A 43 8.98 6.39 13.39
C LYS A 43 8.04 5.44 12.66
N ASP A 44 7.60 4.40 13.38
CA ASP A 44 6.58 3.47 12.94
C ASP A 44 5.25 3.81 13.60
N ASP A 45 4.16 3.74 12.83
CA ASP A 45 2.80 3.76 13.35
C ASP A 45 2.27 2.32 13.55
N LEU A 46 1.11 2.19 14.15
CA LEU A 46 0.50 0.88 14.44
C LEU A 46 0.32 0.03 13.17
N THR A 47 -0.01 0.67 12.05
CA THR A 47 -0.17 -0.02 10.76
C THR A 47 1.15 -0.61 10.29
N THR A 48 2.22 0.19 10.32
CA THR A 48 3.58 -0.24 9.95
C THR A 48 4.04 -1.41 10.82
N ILE A 49 3.86 -1.31 12.16
CA ILE A 49 4.20 -2.40 13.10
C ILE A 49 3.42 -3.68 12.76
N ARG A 50 2.13 -3.55 12.41
CA ARG A 50 1.30 -4.71 12.03
C ARG A 50 1.81 -5.37 10.75
N CYS A 51 2.16 -4.58 9.72
CA CYS A 51 2.73 -5.09 8.47
C CYS A 51 4.08 -5.79 8.70
N ILE A 52 4.96 -5.22 9.54
CA ILE A 52 6.23 -5.85 9.93
C ILE A 52 5.98 -7.21 10.57
N ASN A 53 5.02 -7.31 11.50
CA ASN A 53 4.71 -8.56 12.19
C ASN A 53 4.19 -9.64 11.24
N PHE A 54 3.33 -9.29 10.29
CA PHE A 54 2.90 -10.20 9.24
C PHE A 54 4.08 -10.69 8.38
N ALA A 55 4.88 -9.77 7.85
CA ALA A 55 6.00 -10.12 6.99
C ALA A 55 7.05 -11.00 7.70
N LYS A 56 7.33 -10.73 8.98
CA LYS A 56 8.22 -11.57 9.81
C LYS A 56 7.67 -12.99 9.96
N LYS A 57 6.36 -13.14 10.25
CA LYS A 57 5.71 -14.45 10.34
C LYS A 57 5.79 -15.24 9.04
N TRP A 58 5.71 -14.57 7.90
CA TRP A 58 5.82 -15.20 6.58
C TRP A 58 7.26 -15.46 6.14
N GLY A 59 8.26 -15.13 6.98
CA GLY A 59 9.68 -15.38 6.71
C GLY A 59 10.37 -14.36 5.81
N TYR A 60 9.74 -13.20 5.54
CA TYR A 60 10.33 -12.12 4.75
C TYR A 60 11.33 -11.30 5.56
N GLY A 61 12.28 -10.64 4.87
CA GLY A 61 13.34 -9.82 5.46
C GLY A 61 13.07 -8.33 5.47
N GLY A 62 11.95 -7.89 4.92
CA GLY A 62 11.57 -6.48 4.88
C GLY A 62 10.19 -6.23 4.34
N ILE A 63 9.71 -5.00 4.55
CA ILE A 63 8.49 -4.48 3.94
C ILE A 63 8.76 -3.19 3.17
N MET A 64 7.95 -2.99 2.15
CA MET A 64 7.69 -1.71 1.49
C MET A 64 6.23 -1.35 1.73
N ILE A 65 5.94 -0.08 1.91
CA ILE A 65 4.57 0.43 2.01
C ILE A 65 4.41 1.53 0.98
N GLY A 66 3.48 1.32 0.06
CA GLY A 66 2.98 2.29 -0.89
C GLY A 66 1.50 2.59 -0.63
N ASN A 67 1.01 3.68 -1.17
CA ASN A 67 -0.36 4.11 -0.96
C ASN A 67 -1.01 4.52 -2.28
N ILE A 68 -2.32 4.27 -2.42
CA ILE A 68 -3.10 4.72 -3.59
C ILE A 68 -2.98 6.24 -3.73
N TYR A 69 -3.15 6.96 -2.64
CA TYR A 69 -2.99 8.41 -2.57
C TYR A 69 -1.76 8.77 -1.74
N PRO A 70 -0.89 9.68 -2.22
CA PRO A 70 0.34 10.04 -1.49
C PRO A 70 0.09 10.96 -0.29
N PHE A 71 -1.09 11.61 -0.22
CA PHE A 71 -1.39 12.63 0.77
C PHE A 71 -1.40 12.08 2.20
N ARG A 72 -0.56 12.65 3.06
CA ARG A 72 -0.44 12.27 4.48
C ARG A 72 -1.61 12.81 5.28
N ALA A 73 -2.55 11.93 5.62
CA ALA A 73 -3.72 12.28 6.42
C ALA A 73 -3.96 11.27 7.54
N LYS A 74 -4.10 11.77 8.78
CA LYS A 74 -4.44 10.95 9.95
C LYS A 74 -5.93 10.63 10.01
N ARG A 75 -6.77 11.53 9.51
CA ARG A 75 -8.23 11.44 9.60
C ARG A 75 -8.83 11.28 8.20
N PRO A 76 -9.80 10.39 8.03
CA PRO A 76 -10.47 10.20 6.74
C PRO A 76 -11.05 11.48 6.14
N LYS A 77 -11.50 12.42 6.99
CA LYS A 77 -12.04 13.71 6.52
C LYS A 77 -11.00 14.56 5.80
N ASP A 78 -9.73 14.50 6.22
CA ASP A 78 -8.65 15.30 5.62
C ASP A 78 -8.31 14.75 4.23
N LEU A 79 -8.29 13.43 4.07
CA LEU A 79 -8.15 12.80 2.76
C LEU A 79 -9.32 13.16 1.83
N ARG A 80 -10.58 13.06 2.32
CA ARG A 80 -11.75 13.43 1.51
C ARG A 80 -11.73 14.90 1.07
N LYS A 81 -11.24 15.81 1.92
CA LYS A 81 -11.05 17.22 1.56
C LYS A 81 -10.02 17.36 0.44
N TRP A 82 -8.90 16.67 0.55
CA TRP A 82 -7.86 16.66 -0.48
C TRP A 82 -8.39 16.09 -1.81
N LEU A 83 -9.12 14.98 -1.78
CA LEU A 83 -9.70 14.35 -2.97
C LEU A 83 -10.74 15.24 -3.68
N LYS A 84 -11.50 16.07 -2.95
CA LYS A 84 -12.42 17.04 -3.57
C LYS A 84 -11.71 18.09 -4.43
N ASN A 85 -10.45 18.39 -4.10
CA ASN A 85 -9.60 19.33 -4.83
C ASN A 85 -8.70 18.61 -5.83
N TYR A 86 -8.96 17.32 -6.11
CA TYR A 86 -8.15 16.48 -6.99
C TYR A 86 -8.08 16.96 -8.45
N GLY A 87 -9.01 17.79 -8.90
CA GLY A 87 -8.97 18.47 -10.20
C GLY A 87 -7.94 19.59 -10.31
N ASP A 88 -7.25 19.95 -9.22
CA ASP A 88 -6.11 20.84 -9.25
C ASP A 88 -4.89 20.13 -9.90
N LEU A 89 -4.28 20.77 -10.89
CA LEU A 89 -3.11 20.27 -11.63
C LEU A 89 -1.97 19.81 -10.70
N TYR A 90 -1.78 20.50 -9.59
CA TYR A 90 -0.75 20.14 -8.61
C TYR A 90 -1.05 18.78 -7.94
N ASN A 91 -2.28 18.53 -7.56
CA ASN A 91 -2.66 17.26 -6.95
C ASN A 91 -2.60 16.11 -7.96
N ALA A 92 -2.93 16.34 -9.22
CA ALA A 92 -2.79 15.35 -10.30
C ALA A 92 -1.31 14.97 -10.52
N SER A 93 -0.42 15.97 -10.60
CA SER A 93 1.03 15.74 -10.74
C SER A 93 1.60 14.91 -9.59
N GLU A 94 1.21 15.20 -8.34
CA GLU A 94 1.66 14.42 -7.17
C GLU A 94 1.11 13.00 -7.18
N TYR A 95 -0.09 12.79 -7.70
CA TYR A 95 -0.65 11.46 -7.87
C TYR A 95 0.12 10.65 -8.92
N ASP A 96 0.36 11.21 -10.10
CA ASP A 96 1.11 10.54 -11.17
C ASP A 96 2.53 10.17 -10.73
N TYR A 97 3.18 11.09 -10.00
CA TYR A 97 4.48 10.82 -9.40
C TYR A 97 4.41 9.66 -8.39
N ASN A 98 3.37 9.62 -7.56
CA ASN A 98 3.13 8.51 -6.64
C ASN A 98 2.90 7.16 -7.36
N ILE A 99 2.15 7.17 -8.47
CA ILE A 99 1.90 5.95 -9.25
C ILE A 99 3.21 5.40 -9.83
N SER A 100 4.14 6.26 -10.27
CA SER A 100 5.46 5.81 -10.74
C SER A 100 6.26 5.11 -9.62
N HIS A 101 6.23 5.62 -8.39
CA HIS A 101 6.83 4.97 -7.22
C HIS A 101 6.16 3.63 -6.88
N LEU A 102 4.81 3.58 -6.96
CA LEU A 102 4.07 2.32 -6.74
C LEU A 102 4.44 1.28 -7.78
N HIS A 103 4.51 1.67 -9.06
CA HIS A 103 4.93 0.79 -10.16
C HIS A 103 6.30 0.16 -9.85
N ASP A 104 7.27 0.97 -9.53
CA ASP A 104 8.62 0.51 -9.18
C ASP A 104 8.64 -0.44 -7.99
N MET A 105 7.87 -0.15 -6.95
CA MET A 105 7.78 -1.02 -5.78
C MET A 105 7.09 -2.35 -6.11
N ILE A 106 6.05 -2.37 -6.94
CA ILE A 106 5.37 -3.60 -7.38
C ILE A 106 6.33 -4.50 -8.15
N LEU A 107 7.13 -3.93 -9.04
CA LEU A 107 8.12 -4.70 -9.81
C LEU A 107 9.20 -5.31 -8.91
N LYS A 108 9.68 -4.55 -7.93
CA LYS A 108 10.74 -4.96 -6.98
C LYS A 108 10.26 -5.93 -5.89
N ALA A 109 8.97 -5.96 -5.58
CA ALA A 109 8.42 -6.81 -4.53
C ALA A 109 8.35 -8.28 -4.95
N ASP A 110 8.58 -9.18 -4.00
CA ASP A 110 8.34 -10.62 -4.19
C ASP A 110 6.89 -11.01 -3.95
N LEU A 111 6.22 -10.28 -3.07
CA LEU A 111 4.81 -10.42 -2.71
C LEU A 111 4.19 -9.02 -2.60
N VAL A 112 3.02 -8.83 -3.19
CA VAL A 112 2.23 -7.60 -3.06
C VAL A 112 0.94 -7.92 -2.31
N VAL A 113 0.70 -7.24 -1.19
CA VAL A 113 -0.50 -7.37 -0.37
C VAL A 113 -1.35 -6.11 -0.52
N CYS A 114 -2.47 -6.24 -1.18
CA CYS A 114 -3.50 -5.21 -1.30
C CYS A 114 -4.21 -5.05 0.05
N ALA A 115 -4.30 -3.82 0.58
CA ALA A 115 -4.74 -3.59 1.95
C ALA A 115 -5.29 -2.15 2.19
N TRP A 116 -5.99 -1.56 1.24
CA TRP A 116 -6.47 -0.16 1.33
C TRP A 116 -7.72 0.05 2.18
N GLY A 117 -8.51 -1.02 2.40
CA GLY A 117 -9.71 -0.95 3.25
C GLY A 117 -10.93 -0.34 2.57
N GLY A 118 -12.08 -0.43 3.21
CA GLY A 118 -13.39 -0.08 2.65
C GLY A 118 -13.63 1.41 2.34
N ASN A 119 -12.69 2.31 2.64
CA ASN A 119 -12.80 3.72 2.24
C ASN A 119 -12.49 3.96 0.74
N HIS A 120 -11.98 2.96 0.05
CA HIS A 120 -11.82 2.90 -1.40
C HIS A 120 -12.42 1.57 -1.87
N PRO A 121 -13.72 1.50 -2.15
CA PRO A 121 -14.35 0.26 -2.58
C PRO A 121 -13.83 -0.17 -3.95
N GLY A 122 -13.69 -1.48 -4.14
CA GLY A 122 -13.21 -2.06 -5.39
C GLY A 122 -11.68 -2.08 -5.52
N ILE A 123 -11.23 -2.11 -6.76
CA ILE A 123 -9.83 -2.17 -7.17
C ILE A 123 -9.45 -0.83 -7.79
N PRO A 124 -8.30 -0.23 -7.43
CA PRO A 124 -7.85 1.01 -8.04
C PRO A 124 -7.50 0.83 -9.51
N ASP A 125 -7.90 1.80 -10.36
CA ASP A 125 -7.74 1.76 -11.82
C ASP A 125 -6.31 1.46 -12.26
N PHE A 126 -5.30 2.00 -11.59
CA PHE A 126 -3.91 1.75 -11.94
C PHE A 126 -3.51 0.27 -11.82
N LEU A 127 -4.18 -0.52 -10.98
CA LEU A 127 -3.96 -1.96 -10.87
C LEU A 127 -4.71 -2.74 -11.95
N GLU A 128 -5.79 -2.20 -12.50
CA GLU A 128 -6.57 -2.82 -13.58
C GLU A 128 -5.93 -2.57 -14.95
N ILE A 129 -5.42 -1.34 -15.17
CA ILE A 129 -4.86 -0.90 -16.46
C ILE A 129 -3.39 -1.27 -16.59
N GLY A 130 -2.67 -1.39 -15.48
CA GLY A 130 -1.23 -1.64 -15.48
C GLY A 130 -0.88 -3.09 -15.84
N GLU A 131 0.14 -3.28 -16.69
CA GLU A 131 0.74 -4.58 -16.99
C GLU A 131 1.55 -5.12 -15.81
N TYR A 132 0.88 -5.33 -14.66
CA TYR A 132 1.54 -5.87 -13.48
C TYR A 132 1.52 -7.40 -13.49
N PRO A 133 2.51 -8.05 -12.85
CA PRO A 133 2.47 -9.48 -12.65
C PRO A 133 1.36 -9.84 -11.64
N LEU A 134 0.12 -9.97 -12.12
CA LEU A 134 -1.09 -10.24 -11.33
C LEU A 134 -0.92 -11.41 -10.34
N LYS A 135 -0.05 -12.38 -10.68
CA LYS A 135 0.30 -13.50 -9.78
C LYS A 135 0.93 -13.06 -8.45
N LYS A 136 1.48 -11.83 -8.38
CA LYS A 136 2.05 -11.27 -7.15
C LYS A 136 1.00 -10.62 -6.25
N LEU A 137 -0.19 -10.27 -6.77
CA LEU A 137 -1.22 -9.55 -6.03
C LEU A 137 -1.98 -10.49 -5.09
N HIS A 138 -1.97 -10.16 -3.81
CA HIS A 138 -2.60 -10.91 -2.73
C HIS A 138 -3.40 -9.97 -1.83
N TYR A 139 -4.23 -10.54 -0.97
CA TYR A 139 -4.94 -9.86 0.12
C TYR A 139 -4.94 -10.77 1.35
N LEU A 140 -5.26 -10.22 2.52
CA LEU A 140 -5.42 -11.01 3.75
C LEU A 140 -6.86 -11.48 3.93
N GLU A 141 -7.79 -10.54 3.93
CA GLU A 141 -9.23 -10.75 3.92
C GLU A 141 -9.90 -9.67 3.06
N LEU A 142 -11.11 -9.95 2.58
CA LEU A 142 -11.95 -9.00 1.88
C LEU A 142 -12.98 -8.35 2.82
N CYS A 143 -13.43 -7.15 2.48
CA CYS A 143 -14.57 -6.51 3.08
C CYS A 143 -15.87 -7.25 2.71
N ASN A 144 -17.01 -6.80 3.24
CA ASN A 144 -18.31 -7.45 3.01
C ASN A 144 -18.78 -7.40 1.55
N ASP A 145 -18.19 -6.53 0.72
CA ASP A 145 -18.43 -6.46 -0.72
C ASP A 145 -17.78 -7.62 -1.51
N GLY A 146 -16.94 -8.42 -0.85
CA GLY A 146 -16.25 -9.55 -1.48
C GLY A 146 -15.13 -9.19 -2.45
N ILE A 147 -14.79 -7.91 -2.61
CA ILE A 147 -13.82 -7.39 -3.59
C ILE A 147 -12.74 -6.55 -2.91
N THR A 148 -13.11 -5.64 -2.02
CA THR A 148 -12.21 -4.68 -1.39
C THR A 148 -11.34 -5.33 -0.32
N PRO A 149 -10.00 -5.26 -0.42
CA PRO A 149 -9.10 -5.79 0.61
C PRO A 149 -9.22 -5.03 1.93
N LYS A 150 -9.30 -5.75 3.06
CA LYS A 150 -9.29 -5.14 4.38
C LYS A 150 -7.95 -4.48 4.71
N HIS A 151 -8.02 -3.37 5.45
CA HIS A 151 -6.85 -2.68 6.00
C HIS A 151 -6.16 -3.54 7.08
N PRO A 152 -4.83 -3.48 7.27
CA PRO A 152 -4.10 -4.29 8.25
C PRO A 152 -4.58 -4.13 9.70
N LEU A 153 -5.09 -2.93 10.07
CA LEU A 153 -5.72 -2.68 11.38
C LEU A 153 -7.21 -3.02 11.42
N GLY A 154 -7.80 -3.53 10.34
CA GLY A 154 -9.13 -4.14 10.37
C GLY A 154 -9.15 -5.30 11.37
N ASN A 155 -10.34 -5.80 11.70
CA ASN A 155 -10.49 -6.97 12.58
C ASN A 155 -9.96 -8.24 11.87
N LEU A 156 -8.63 -8.38 11.85
CA LEU A 156 -7.89 -9.46 11.21
C LEU A 156 -7.20 -10.34 12.24
N SER A 157 -7.24 -11.66 12.05
CA SER A 157 -6.40 -12.59 12.82
C SER A 157 -4.91 -12.26 12.64
N LYS A 158 -4.11 -12.59 13.66
CA LYS A 158 -2.65 -12.46 13.61
C LYS A 158 -1.96 -13.53 12.76
N ASP A 159 -2.67 -14.61 12.45
CA ASP A 159 -2.14 -15.81 11.80
C ASP A 159 -2.55 -15.95 10.33
N LEU A 160 -3.08 -14.88 9.74
CA LEU A 160 -3.47 -14.86 8.33
C LEU A 160 -2.27 -15.02 7.40
N THR A 161 -2.47 -15.81 6.36
CA THR A 161 -1.57 -15.93 5.21
C THR A 161 -2.16 -15.19 4.02
N PRO A 162 -1.31 -14.61 3.15
CA PRO A 162 -1.79 -13.91 1.95
C PRO A 162 -2.52 -14.87 1.00
N LYS A 163 -3.69 -14.45 0.53
CA LYS A 163 -4.50 -15.15 -0.48
C LYS A 163 -4.33 -14.44 -1.81
N ARG A 164 -4.19 -15.21 -2.90
CA ARG A 164 -4.06 -14.64 -4.24
C ARG A 164 -5.31 -13.84 -4.60
N HIS A 165 -5.13 -12.61 -5.06
CA HIS A 165 -6.22 -11.78 -5.55
C HIS A 165 -6.64 -12.28 -6.94
N LYS A 166 -7.92 -12.57 -7.09
CA LYS A 166 -8.52 -12.82 -8.40
C LYS A 166 -9.01 -11.47 -8.93
N LEU A 167 -8.12 -10.72 -9.57
CA LEU A 167 -8.57 -9.64 -10.43
C LEU A 167 -9.42 -10.28 -11.51
N ASN A 168 -10.64 -9.79 -11.73
CA ASN A 168 -11.51 -10.27 -12.81
C ASN A 168 -10.79 -10.00 -14.14
N THR A 169 -10.21 -11.05 -14.72
CA THR A 169 -9.59 -11.01 -16.05
C THR A 169 -10.61 -10.92 -17.17
N ASN A 170 -11.90 -10.66 -16.86
CA ASN A 170 -13.01 -10.63 -17.80
C ASN A 170 -13.30 -9.23 -18.38
N VAL A 171 -12.39 -8.27 -18.31
CA VAL A 171 -12.59 -6.93 -18.88
C VAL A 171 -12.07 -6.83 -20.33
N PHE A 172 -11.39 -7.88 -20.84
CA PHE A 172 -10.99 -7.97 -22.25
C PHE A 172 -11.43 -9.32 -22.82
N GLY A 173 -12.73 -9.45 -23.04
CA GLY A 173 -13.36 -10.48 -23.82
C GLY A 173 -14.11 -9.85 -24.97
#